data_82d4aa6e5efb460f5dd596d095424f22
#
_entry.id   82d4aa6e5efb460f5dd596d095424f22
#
_cell.length_a   1.000
_cell.length_b   1.000
_cell.length_c   1.000
_cell.angle_alpha   90.00
_cell.angle_beta   90.00
_cell.angle_gamma   90.00
#
_symmetry.space_group_name_H-M   'P 1'
#
loop_
_entity.id
_entity.type
_entity.pdbx_description
1 polymer ?
#
loop_
_entity_poly.entity_id
_entity_poly.type
_entity_poly.pdbx_seq_one_letter_code
_entity_poly.pdbx_strand_id
1 'polypeptide(L)'
;MAAPRRTLIVSFDPAYPPASGADLRTFGNAVAAAEIGPVRLASVRPAGSTQPPGRDIRTVSLTTEAERLSHSLGWRRIKGENRIPRPALARLRALVRAFRPDTIVVESIPLFKLLQPLRPLTGQLILDMHNVESDLATQTPGDAASAVSPEIRQLERRAAAIVDRIWVCSKLDRERLKAITTHETPVDIVPNGIPRAKEMSETLPPPPGTADGFPVILFVGHLGYHPNVDAAERLARIILPRVREALPDARLVLAGRSPDPAVQALSELDGVVLIENPDDIGPLLSAAHLCIVPLRTGGGTRIKILEAMAAGVPVIATPLAAEGLDLTSGADLLLSDTDEGLADLAVALCSDPARMARLRVRAHGTAWSRFGPQAIRDAVRHGLGLEGASR
;
A
#
# COMPACT_ATOMS: atom_id res chain seq x y z
N MET A 1 26.37 1.74 -22.71
CA MET A 1 25.50 1.49 -21.54
C MET A 1 25.78 2.57 -20.51
N ALA A 2 24.74 3.23 -19.98
CA ALA A 2 24.95 4.17 -18.88
C ALA A 2 25.48 3.43 -17.63
N ALA A 3 26.29 4.12 -16.81
CA ALA A 3 26.80 3.54 -15.58
C ALA A 3 25.64 3.14 -14.65
N PRO A 4 25.75 2.01 -13.94
CA PRO A 4 24.68 1.55 -13.03
C PRO A 4 24.50 2.58 -11.92
N ARG A 5 23.24 3.00 -11.71
CA ARG A 5 22.89 4.02 -10.71
C ARG A 5 22.67 3.39 -9.34
N ARG A 6 23.40 3.85 -8.35
CA ARG A 6 23.27 3.38 -6.97
C ARG A 6 22.16 4.14 -6.26
N THR A 7 21.20 3.39 -5.73
CA THR A 7 20.04 3.95 -5.01
C THR A 7 20.06 3.52 -3.55
N LEU A 8 19.95 4.49 -2.64
CA LEU A 8 19.75 4.25 -1.22
C LEU A 8 18.30 4.63 -0.88
N ILE A 9 17.52 3.68 -0.38
CA ILE A 9 16.17 3.93 0.12
C ILE A 9 16.23 3.87 1.64
N VAL A 10 15.71 4.90 2.30
CA VAL A 10 15.72 5.03 3.76
C VAL A 10 14.28 5.02 4.28
N SER A 11 13.95 4.01 5.06
CA SER A 11 12.64 3.82 5.70
C SER A 11 12.73 3.86 7.22
N PHE A 12 11.60 4.01 7.91
CA PHE A 12 11.57 3.90 9.36
C PHE A 12 11.54 2.44 9.81
N ASP A 13 10.61 1.67 9.26
CA ASP A 13 10.49 0.22 9.47
C ASP A 13 11.22 -0.56 8.38
N PRO A 14 11.64 -1.80 8.65
CA PRO A 14 12.23 -2.66 7.63
C PRO A 14 11.24 -2.95 6.49
N ALA A 15 11.67 -2.70 5.25
CA ALA A 15 10.83 -2.99 4.08
C ALA A 15 10.90 -4.47 3.63
N TYR A 16 11.76 -5.27 4.23
CA TYR A 16 11.90 -6.69 3.90
C TYR A 16 12.13 -7.56 5.17
N PRO A 17 11.41 -8.71 5.30
CA PRO A 17 10.28 -9.09 4.46
C PRO A 17 9.10 -8.12 4.62
N PRO A 18 8.34 -7.81 3.55
CA PRO A 18 7.27 -6.84 3.61
C PRO A 18 6.11 -7.37 4.48
N ALA A 19 5.67 -6.53 5.42
CA ALA A 19 4.64 -6.87 6.38
C ALA A 19 3.41 -5.94 6.33
N SER A 20 3.53 -4.79 5.69
CA SER A 20 2.48 -3.78 5.55
C SER A 20 2.40 -3.26 4.12
N GLY A 21 1.35 -2.49 3.80
CA GLY A 21 1.24 -1.82 2.50
C GLY A 21 2.40 -0.86 2.21
N ALA A 22 2.91 -0.19 3.25
CA ALA A 22 4.09 0.68 3.13
C ALA A 22 5.34 -0.13 2.78
N ASP A 23 5.58 -1.26 3.45
CA ASP A 23 6.73 -2.12 3.18
C ASP A 23 6.67 -2.71 1.77
N LEU A 24 5.47 -3.12 1.33
CA LEU A 24 5.23 -3.62 -0.04
C LEU A 24 5.59 -2.57 -1.09
N ARG A 25 5.21 -1.30 -0.88
CA ARG A 25 5.59 -0.18 -1.74
C ARG A 25 7.10 0.01 -1.76
N THR A 26 7.70 0.19 -0.60
CA THR A 26 9.14 0.44 -0.44
C THR A 26 9.98 -0.66 -1.07
N PHE A 27 9.60 -1.92 -0.81
CA PHE A 27 10.29 -3.07 -1.41
C PHE A 27 10.05 -3.18 -2.92
N GLY A 28 8.82 -2.92 -3.39
CA GLY A 28 8.49 -2.87 -4.82
C GLY A 28 9.31 -1.82 -5.58
N ASN A 29 9.43 -0.61 -5.02
CA ASN A 29 10.27 0.46 -5.56
C ASN A 29 11.76 0.06 -5.57
N ALA A 30 12.22 -0.64 -4.52
CA ALA A 30 13.59 -1.16 -4.47
C ALA A 30 13.86 -2.22 -5.54
N VAL A 31 12.91 -3.12 -5.79
CA VAL A 31 13.01 -4.14 -6.86
C VAL A 31 13.08 -3.46 -8.23
N ALA A 32 12.24 -2.47 -8.49
CA ALA A 32 12.26 -1.70 -9.73
C ALA A 32 13.58 -0.92 -9.90
N ALA A 33 14.10 -0.30 -8.84
CA ALA A 33 15.37 0.42 -8.87
C ALA A 33 16.58 -0.52 -9.07
N ALA A 34 16.50 -1.77 -8.59
CA ALA A 34 17.58 -2.76 -8.72
C ALA A 34 17.86 -3.19 -10.16
N GLU A 35 16.92 -3.00 -11.08
CA GLU A 35 17.13 -3.21 -12.52
C GLU A 35 18.01 -2.12 -13.15
N ILE A 36 18.17 -0.99 -12.46
CA ILE A 36 18.97 0.14 -12.90
C ILE A 36 20.38 0.11 -12.29
N GLY A 37 20.51 -0.48 -11.12
CA GLY A 37 21.79 -0.62 -10.41
C GLY A 37 21.62 -1.03 -8.94
N PRO A 38 22.74 -1.13 -8.19
CA PRO A 38 22.70 -1.60 -6.82
C PRO A 38 21.82 -0.76 -5.89
N VAL A 39 21.04 -1.43 -5.04
CA VAL A 39 20.14 -0.81 -4.05
C VAL A 39 20.56 -1.15 -2.62
N ARG A 40 20.47 -0.17 -1.74
CA ARG A 40 20.52 -0.37 -0.28
C ARG A 40 19.18 0.05 0.33
N LEU A 41 18.59 -0.86 1.10
CA LEU A 41 17.41 -0.59 1.94
C LEU A 41 17.88 -0.38 3.37
N ALA A 42 17.89 0.87 3.83
CA ALA A 42 18.28 1.22 5.17
C ALA A 42 17.06 1.50 6.03
N SER A 43 16.87 0.75 7.12
CA SER A 43 15.79 1.00 8.07
C SER A 43 16.29 1.60 9.38
N VAL A 44 15.53 2.56 9.94
CA VAL A 44 15.83 3.11 11.26
C VAL A 44 15.65 2.03 12.32
N ARG A 45 14.53 1.30 12.30
CA ARG A 45 14.32 0.11 13.13
C ARG A 45 15.17 -1.06 12.63
N PRO A 46 15.60 -1.95 13.53
CA PRO A 46 16.37 -3.12 13.14
C PRO A 46 15.56 -4.04 12.21
N ALA A 47 16.18 -4.44 11.12
CA ALA A 47 15.68 -5.50 10.25
C ALA A 47 16.12 -6.86 10.79
N GLY A 48 15.36 -7.91 10.51
CA GLY A 48 15.78 -9.29 10.73
C GLY A 48 17.04 -9.63 9.91
N SER A 49 17.60 -10.80 10.16
CA SER A 49 18.78 -11.29 9.44
C SER A 49 18.51 -11.69 7.97
N THR A 50 17.23 -11.81 7.60
CA THR A 50 16.82 -12.23 6.26
C THR A 50 17.13 -11.15 5.23
N GLN A 51 17.82 -11.54 4.16
CA GLN A 51 18.14 -10.66 3.04
C GLN A 51 17.20 -10.95 1.85
N PRO A 52 16.85 -9.94 1.04
CA PRO A 52 16.12 -10.15 -0.20
C PRO A 52 16.88 -11.12 -1.14
N PRO A 53 16.15 -11.89 -1.95
CA PRO A 53 16.80 -12.75 -2.96
C PRO A 53 17.56 -11.90 -3.99
N GLY A 54 18.68 -12.44 -4.48
CA GLY A 54 19.54 -11.74 -5.44
C GLY A 54 20.66 -10.92 -4.77
N ARG A 55 21.53 -10.33 -5.61
CA ARG A 55 22.73 -9.60 -5.13
C ARG A 55 22.58 -8.07 -5.15
N ASP A 56 21.60 -7.56 -5.87
CA ASP A 56 21.49 -6.14 -6.15
C ASP A 56 20.81 -5.34 -5.03
N ILE A 57 19.97 -6.00 -4.21
CA ILE A 57 19.33 -5.39 -3.05
C ILE A 57 19.96 -5.93 -1.77
N ARG A 58 20.33 -5.02 -0.86
CA ARG A 58 20.84 -5.36 0.48
C ARG A 58 20.11 -4.53 1.53
N THR A 59 19.65 -5.19 2.61
CA THR A 59 19.08 -4.51 3.77
C THR A 59 20.17 -4.11 4.76
N VAL A 60 20.00 -2.95 5.39
CA VAL A 60 20.93 -2.40 6.38
C VAL A 60 20.15 -1.83 7.55
N SER A 61 20.38 -2.33 8.77
CA SER A 61 19.80 -1.77 9.99
C SER A 61 20.62 -0.60 10.51
N LEU A 62 19.97 0.51 10.78
CA LEU A 62 20.60 1.70 11.35
C LEU A 62 20.62 1.68 12.89
N THR A 63 19.86 0.77 13.52
CA THR A 63 19.90 0.50 14.96
C THR A 63 19.98 -1.01 15.21
N THR A 64 20.38 -1.39 16.41
CA THR A 64 20.38 -2.77 16.89
C THR A 64 19.11 -3.08 17.70
N GLU A 65 18.84 -4.36 17.94
CA GLU A 65 17.74 -4.77 18.83
C GLU A 65 17.90 -4.24 20.25
N ALA A 66 19.15 -4.22 20.79
CA ALA A 66 19.42 -3.67 22.09
C ALA A 66 19.11 -2.15 22.18
N GLU A 67 19.45 -1.40 21.12
CA GLU A 67 19.11 0.01 21.02
C GLU A 67 17.59 0.20 20.87
N ARG A 68 16.88 -0.67 20.15
CA ARG A 68 15.43 -0.67 20.06
C ARG A 68 14.76 -0.80 21.43
N LEU A 69 15.19 -1.76 22.23
CA LEU A 69 14.65 -2.01 23.56
C LEU A 69 14.92 -0.83 24.51
N SER A 70 16.12 -0.25 24.48
CA SER A 70 16.49 0.90 25.32
C SER A 70 15.75 2.19 24.93
N HIS A 71 15.26 2.31 23.70
CA HIS A 71 14.59 3.49 23.18
C HIS A 71 13.09 3.28 22.92
N SER A 72 12.50 2.19 23.37
CA SER A 72 11.09 1.83 23.08
C SER A 72 10.08 2.95 23.39
N LEU A 73 10.30 3.74 24.45
CA LEU A 73 9.49 4.91 24.78
C LEU A 73 9.80 6.15 23.90
N GLY A 74 10.94 6.17 23.23
CA GLY A 74 11.41 7.31 22.43
C GLY A 74 11.06 7.25 20.93
N TRP A 75 10.44 6.17 20.45
CA TRP A 75 10.10 5.98 19.04
C TRP A 75 8.73 6.55 18.64
N ARG A 76 8.07 7.24 19.56
CA ARG A 76 6.77 7.87 19.28
C ARG A 76 6.93 9.03 18.29
N ARG A 77 5.97 9.13 17.37
CA ARG A 77 5.77 10.33 16.55
C ARG A 77 5.51 11.52 17.46
N ILE A 78 6.27 12.59 17.29
CA ILE A 78 6.03 13.88 17.93
C ILE A 78 5.78 14.87 16.80
N LYS A 79 4.59 15.48 16.78
CA LYS A 79 4.22 16.49 15.76
C LYS A 79 4.42 15.99 14.32
N GLY A 80 4.04 14.73 14.03
CA GLY A 80 4.15 14.14 12.70
C GLY A 80 5.54 13.61 12.32
N GLU A 81 6.57 13.77 13.17
CA GLU A 81 7.93 13.31 12.91
C GLU A 81 8.34 12.14 13.79
N ASN A 82 9.09 11.19 13.22
CA ASN A 82 9.71 10.12 13.99
C ASN A 82 11.00 10.62 14.67
N ARG A 83 11.24 10.12 15.88
CA ARG A 83 12.50 10.35 16.57
C ARG A 83 13.58 9.43 15.99
N ILE A 84 14.68 10.02 15.50
CA ILE A 84 15.81 9.28 14.95
C ILE A 84 16.96 9.32 15.96
N PRO A 85 17.42 8.17 16.47
CA PRO A 85 18.54 8.11 17.38
C PRO A 85 19.84 8.64 16.75
N ARG A 86 20.67 9.35 17.53
CA ARG A 86 21.96 9.85 17.05
C ARG A 86 22.86 8.75 16.48
N PRO A 87 22.96 7.53 17.07
CA PRO A 87 23.72 6.44 16.46
C PRO A 87 23.21 6.04 15.07
N ALA A 88 21.88 5.99 14.86
CA ALA A 88 21.30 5.69 13.57
C ALA A 88 21.71 6.72 12.50
N LEU A 89 21.70 8.01 12.84
CA LEU A 89 22.13 9.07 11.94
C LEU A 89 23.64 8.96 11.61
N ALA A 90 24.48 8.60 12.57
CA ALA A 90 25.91 8.36 12.36
C ALA A 90 26.15 7.18 11.40
N ARG A 91 25.46 6.04 11.63
CA ARG A 91 25.53 4.86 10.74
C ARG A 91 25.02 5.16 9.33
N LEU A 92 23.91 5.94 9.22
CA LEU A 92 23.40 6.37 7.91
C LEU A 92 24.43 7.18 7.16
N ARG A 93 25.08 8.15 7.81
CA ARG A 93 26.17 8.93 7.18
C ARG A 93 27.36 8.07 6.76
N ALA A 94 27.74 7.08 7.56
CA ALA A 94 28.78 6.12 7.23
C ALA A 94 28.39 5.27 6.01
N LEU A 95 27.14 4.77 5.96
CA LEU A 95 26.61 4.04 4.83
C LEU A 95 26.63 4.87 3.54
N VAL A 96 26.19 6.13 3.59
CA VAL A 96 26.21 7.04 2.43
C VAL A 96 27.63 7.25 1.91
N ARG A 97 28.60 7.47 2.81
CA ARG A 97 30.01 7.62 2.41
C ARG A 97 30.60 6.37 1.77
N ALA A 98 30.27 5.18 2.30
CA ALA A 98 30.75 3.90 1.79
C ALA A 98 30.08 3.49 0.49
N PHE A 99 28.76 3.63 0.39
CA PHE A 99 27.99 3.21 -0.77
C PHE A 99 27.99 4.24 -1.89
N ARG A 100 28.15 5.54 -1.57
CA ARG A 100 28.14 6.67 -2.50
C ARG A 100 26.91 6.62 -3.44
N PRO A 101 25.70 6.74 -2.91
CA PRO A 101 24.48 6.67 -3.72
C PRO A 101 24.39 7.88 -4.65
N ASP A 102 23.98 7.64 -5.89
CA ASP A 102 23.65 8.69 -6.85
C ASP A 102 22.29 9.32 -6.51
N THR A 103 21.38 8.50 -5.96
CA THR A 103 20.05 8.91 -5.49
C THR A 103 19.79 8.39 -4.09
N ILE A 104 19.24 9.25 -3.23
CA ILE A 104 18.67 8.85 -1.93
C ILE A 104 17.17 9.10 -1.99
N VAL A 105 16.38 8.06 -1.67
CA VAL A 105 14.93 8.12 -1.50
C VAL A 105 14.62 8.02 -0.01
N VAL A 106 13.91 8.99 0.54
CA VAL A 106 13.46 8.99 1.93
C VAL A 106 11.97 8.72 1.97
N GLU A 107 11.58 7.71 2.73
CA GLU A 107 10.21 7.23 2.85
C GLU A 107 9.41 8.05 3.85
N SER A 108 8.41 8.78 3.36
CA SER A 108 7.40 9.47 4.15
C SER A 108 7.87 10.68 4.95
N ILE A 109 6.94 11.59 5.20
CA ILE A 109 7.12 12.81 6.01
C ILE A 109 7.62 12.56 7.44
N PRO A 110 7.22 11.48 8.14
CA PRO A 110 7.80 11.17 9.45
C PRO A 110 9.34 11.14 9.51
N LEU A 111 10.02 10.93 8.40
CA LEU A 111 11.49 11.00 8.31
C LEU A 111 12.02 12.37 7.86
N PHE A 112 11.20 13.42 7.91
CA PHE A 112 11.56 14.79 7.50
C PHE A 112 12.93 15.24 8.04
N LYS A 113 13.27 14.90 9.30
CA LYS A 113 14.56 15.26 9.92
C LYS A 113 15.80 14.73 9.20
N LEU A 114 15.63 13.72 8.34
CA LEU A 114 16.74 13.20 7.53
C LEU A 114 17.01 14.01 6.28
N LEU A 115 16.04 14.76 5.75
CA LEU A 115 16.16 15.43 4.46
C LEU A 115 17.31 16.42 4.44
N GLN A 116 17.33 17.36 5.39
CA GLN A 116 18.37 18.40 5.46
C GLN A 116 19.79 17.81 5.62
N PRO A 117 20.04 16.83 6.53
CA PRO A 117 21.36 16.20 6.66
C PRO A 117 21.80 15.37 5.45
N LEU A 118 20.87 14.83 4.66
CA LEU A 118 21.17 14.00 3.50
C LEU A 118 21.36 14.81 2.21
N ARG A 119 20.74 15.98 2.11
CA ARG A 119 20.78 16.82 0.91
C ARG A 119 22.18 17.04 0.33
N PRO A 120 23.21 17.40 1.13
CA PRO A 120 24.56 17.62 0.61
C PRO A 120 25.35 16.34 0.30
N LEU A 121 24.78 15.16 0.57
CA LEU A 121 25.47 13.88 0.47
C LEU A 121 25.09 13.05 -0.76
N THR A 122 24.22 13.57 -1.62
CA THR A 122 23.72 12.88 -2.82
C THR A 122 23.52 13.86 -3.98
N GLY A 123 23.63 13.38 -5.20
CA GLY A 123 23.28 14.14 -6.40
C GLY A 123 21.79 14.38 -6.55
N GLN A 124 20.97 13.45 -6.05
CA GLN A 124 19.51 13.54 -6.08
C GLN A 124 18.90 13.05 -4.77
N LEU A 125 18.06 13.88 -4.15
CA LEU A 125 17.26 13.53 -2.97
C LEU A 125 15.78 13.51 -3.34
N ILE A 126 15.13 12.39 -3.08
CA ILE A 126 13.71 12.15 -3.37
C ILE A 126 12.98 11.91 -2.06
N LEU A 127 11.80 12.48 -1.92
CA LEU A 127 10.84 12.11 -0.87
C LEU A 127 9.74 11.24 -1.48
N ASP A 128 9.62 10.00 -1.03
CA ASP A 128 8.51 9.12 -1.41
C ASP A 128 7.37 9.26 -0.40
N MET A 129 6.26 9.86 -0.80
CA MET A 129 5.10 10.08 0.04
C MET A 129 4.06 8.98 -0.21
N HIS A 130 3.82 8.14 0.81
CA HIS A 130 2.78 7.10 0.75
C HIS A 130 1.37 7.70 0.80
N ASN A 131 1.25 8.87 1.42
CA ASN A 131 0.04 9.68 1.53
C ASN A 131 0.43 11.16 1.58
N VAL A 132 -0.54 12.03 1.30
CA VAL A 132 -0.51 13.41 1.80
C VAL A 132 -1.00 13.34 3.26
N GLU A 133 -0.06 13.29 4.19
CA GLU A 133 -0.32 13.00 5.61
C GLU A 133 -1.21 14.05 6.28
N SER A 134 -1.10 15.31 5.84
CA SER A 134 -1.96 16.39 6.36
C SER A 134 -3.42 16.23 5.95
N ASP A 135 -3.68 15.64 4.77
CA ASP A 135 -5.03 15.33 4.30
C ASP A 135 -5.58 14.10 5.03
N LEU A 136 -4.76 13.05 5.16
CA LEU A 136 -5.11 11.85 5.91
C LEU A 136 -5.49 12.17 7.37
N ALA A 137 -4.77 13.09 8.01
CA ALA A 137 -5.06 13.51 9.37
C ALA A 137 -6.45 14.14 9.52
N THR A 138 -6.98 14.78 8.48
CA THR A 138 -8.34 15.37 8.50
C THR A 138 -9.44 14.31 8.36
N GLN A 139 -9.14 13.13 7.81
CA GLN A 139 -10.09 12.04 7.60
C GLN A 139 -10.21 11.10 8.81
N THR A 140 -9.34 11.28 9.81
CA THR A 140 -9.35 10.44 11.02
C THR A 140 -10.26 11.09 12.07
N PRO A 141 -11.29 10.39 12.57
CA PRO A 141 -12.16 10.93 13.62
C PRO A 141 -11.38 11.18 14.92
N GLY A 142 -11.54 12.35 15.48
CA GLY A 142 -11.00 12.74 16.80
C GLY A 142 -10.28 14.10 16.78
N ASP A 143 -10.48 14.90 17.83
CA ASP A 143 -9.93 16.26 17.97
C ASP A 143 -8.39 16.33 17.89
N ALA A 144 -7.70 15.27 18.36
CA ALA A 144 -6.24 15.21 18.35
C ALA A 144 -5.64 15.12 16.94
N ALA A 145 -6.30 14.45 16.01
CA ALA A 145 -5.81 14.30 14.62
C ALA A 145 -5.97 15.60 13.83
N SER A 146 -7.09 16.31 14.03
CA SER A 146 -7.36 17.61 13.40
C SER A 146 -6.38 18.69 13.88
N ALA A 147 -5.97 18.66 15.15
CA ALA A 147 -5.01 19.62 15.71
C ALA A 147 -3.57 19.47 15.17
N VAL A 148 -3.19 18.27 14.69
CA VAL A 148 -1.84 18.00 14.17
C VAL A 148 -1.71 18.28 12.65
N SER A 149 -2.84 18.36 11.93
CA SER A 149 -2.86 18.57 10.48
C SER A 149 -2.11 19.83 9.99
N PRO A 150 -2.21 21.02 10.64
CA PRO A 150 -1.46 22.20 10.21
C PRO A 150 0.05 22.05 10.34
N GLU A 151 0.52 21.36 11.40
CA GLU A 151 1.95 21.10 11.62
C GLU A 151 2.50 20.15 10.55
N ILE A 152 1.77 19.07 10.23
CA ILE A 152 2.14 18.12 9.17
C ILE A 152 2.19 18.85 7.82
N ARG A 153 1.20 19.69 7.52
CA ARG A 153 1.16 20.50 6.28
C ARG A 153 2.38 21.42 6.17
N GLN A 154 2.83 21.98 7.28
CA GLN A 154 4.05 22.79 7.28
C GLN A 154 5.30 21.94 7.00
N LEU A 155 5.36 20.68 7.52
CA LEU A 155 6.46 19.77 7.20
C LEU A 155 6.47 19.41 5.72
N GLU A 156 5.32 19.12 5.12
CA GLU A 156 5.18 18.81 3.69
C GLU A 156 5.66 19.99 2.82
N ARG A 157 5.27 21.22 3.14
CA ARG A 157 5.78 22.42 2.46
C ARG A 157 7.30 22.56 2.57
N ARG A 158 7.85 22.39 3.76
CA ARG A 158 9.29 22.48 4.00
C ARG A 158 10.05 21.35 3.32
N ALA A 159 9.50 20.15 3.27
CA ALA A 159 10.10 19.03 2.59
C ALA A 159 10.21 19.28 1.08
N ALA A 160 9.15 19.81 0.47
CA ALA A 160 9.15 20.18 -0.94
C ALA A 160 10.27 21.19 -1.28
N ALA A 161 10.64 22.08 -0.36
CA ALA A 161 11.73 23.04 -0.56
C ALA A 161 13.15 22.42 -0.45
N ILE A 162 13.28 21.21 0.08
CA ILE A 162 14.58 20.59 0.37
C ILE A 162 14.94 19.54 -0.70
N VAL A 163 13.94 18.80 -1.20
CA VAL A 163 14.16 17.65 -2.09
C VAL A 163 14.15 18.06 -3.57
N ASP A 164 14.78 17.26 -4.41
CA ASP A 164 14.81 17.48 -5.86
C ASP A 164 13.54 16.99 -6.55
N ARG A 165 12.89 15.96 -6.00
CA ARG A 165 11.67 15.38 -6.54
C ARG A 165 10.83 14.80 -5.39
N ILE A 166 9.52 14.68 -5.63
CA ILE A 166 8.60 14.01 -4.72
C ILE A 166 7.88 12.90 -5.50
N TRP A 167 7.81 11.72 -4.92
CA TRP A 167 6.96 10.64 -5.43
C TRP A 167 5.67 10.61 -4.63
N VAL A 168 4.56 10.39 -5.34
CA VAL A 168 3.22 10.20 -4.76
C VAL A 168 2.56 8.97 -5.39
N CYS A 169 1.54 8.41 -4.71
CA CYS A 169 0.90 7.18 -5.17
C CYS A 169 -0.10 7.40 -6.31
N SER A 170 -0.68 8.60 -6.42
CA SER A 170 -1.80 8.85 -7.33
C SER A 170 -1.83 10.27 -7.89
N LYS A 171 -2.65 10.48 -8.92
CA LYS A 171 -2.95 11.83 -9.44
C LYS A 171 -3.59 12.70 -8.35
N LEU A 172 -4.49 12.13 -7.58
CA LEU A 172 -5.17 12.82 -6.49
C LEU A 172 -4.18 13.29 -5.41
N ASP A 173 -3.23 12.44 -5.00
CA ASP A 173 -2.18 12.84 -4.05
C ASP A 173 -1.31 13.97 -4.61
N ARG A 174 -1.01 13.93 -5.92
CA ARG A 174 -0.29 15.01 -6.59
C ARG A 174 -1.07 16.33 -6.55
N GLU A 175 -2.37 16.29 -6.79
CA GLU A 175 -3.23 17.48 -6.73
C GLU A 175 -3.34 18.02 -5.31
N ARG A 176 -3.55 17.15 -4.32
CA ARG A 176 -3.57 17.48 -2.90
C ARG A 176 -2.27 18.13 -2.45
N LEU A 177 -1.13 17.55 -2.83
CA LEU A 177 0.18 18.09 -2.48
C LEU A 177 0.42 19.45 -3.15
N LYS A 178 0.07 19.61 -4.43
CA LYS A 178 0.17 20.88 -5.14
C LYS A 178 -0.67 21.99 -4.52
N ALA A 179 -1.83 21.66 -3.96
CA ALA A 179 -2.69 22.63 -3.27
C ALA A 179 -2.08 23.16 -1.95
N ILE A 180 -1.15 22.44 -1.36
CA ILE A 180 -0.52 22.83 -0.09
C ILE A 180 0.91 23.33 -0.24
N THR A 181 1.59 23.06 -1.35
CA THR A 181 2.99 23.50 -1.60
C THR A 181 3.02 24.64 -2.59
N THR A 182 3.92 25.61 -2.39
CA THR A 182 4.19 26.73 -3.29
C THR A 182 5.46 26.52 -4.13
N HIS A 183 6.18 25.41 -3.89
CA HIS A 183 7.39 25.07 -4.61
C HIS A 183 7.08 24.34 -5.92
N GLU A 184 7.87 24.65 -6.94
CA GLU A 184 7.82 23.97 -8.26
C GLU A 184 8.58 22.64 -8.30
N THR A 185 8.82 22.04 -7.15
CA THR A 185 9.47 20.72 -7.05
C THR A 185 8.70 19.69 -7.87
N PRO A 186 9.34 18.99 -8.80
CA PRO A 186 8.68 17.94 -9.59
C PRO A 186 8.01 16.89 -8.72
N VAL A 187 6.73 16.60 -9.03
CA VAL A 187 5.94 15.59 -8.34
C VAL A 187 5.57 14.49 -9.32
N ASP A 188 6.21 13.33 -9.16
CA ASP A 188 6.02 12.16 -10.01
C ASP A 188 5.01 11.19 -9.40
N ILE A 189 4.22 10.56 -10.26
CA ILE A 189 3.33 9.49 -9.83
C ILE A 189 4.08 8.17 -9.93
N VAL A 190 4.39 7.58 -8.79
CA VAL A 190 4.89 6.22 -8.66
C VAL A 190 3.83 5.42 -7.93
N PRO A 191 2.93 4.71 -8.63
CA PRO A 191 1.81 4.04 -8.00
C PRO A 191 2.27 2.84 -7.17
N ASN A 192 1.40 2.38 -6.27
CA ASN A 192 1.61 1.09 -5.61
C ASN A 192 1.45 -0.04 -6.63
N GLY A 193 2.39 -0.98 -6.64
CA GLY A 193 2.31 -2.15 -7.50
C GLY A 193 1.40 -3.25 -6.94
N ILE A 194 1.08 -4.21 -7.80
CA ILE A 194 0.42 -5.46 -7.39
C ILE A 194 1.36 -6.17 -6.40
N PRO A 195 0.91 -6.41 -5.14
CA PRO A 195 1.70 -7.19 -4.21
C PRO A 195 1.96 -8.60 -4.75
N ARG A 196 3.17 -9.10 -4.49
CA ARG A 196 3.52 -10.47 -4.89
C ARG A 196 3.22 -10.81 -6.37
N ALA A 197 3.28 -9.81 -7.26
CA ALA A 197 3.01 -9.99 -8.68
C ALA A 197 3.81 -11.14 -9.32
N LYS A 198 5.02 -11.44 -8.80
CA LYS A 198 5.86 -12.57 -9.27
C LYS A 198 5.28 -13.94 -8.94
N GLU A 199 4.40 -14.03 -7.96
CA GLU A 199 3.72 -15.25 -7.52
C GLU A 199 2.35 -15.42 -8.19
N MET A 200 1.89 -14.39 -8.93
CA MET A 200 0.60 -14.34 -9.61
C MET A 200 0.78 -14.51 -11.13
N SER A 201 -0.26 -14.97 -11.78
CA SER A 201 -0.29 -15.11 -13.26
C SER A 201 -0.75 -13.82 -13.92
N GLU A 202 -0.02 -13.37 -14.95
CA GLU A 202 -0.48 -12.31 -15.86
C GLU A 202 -1.62 -12.79 -16.77
N THR A 203 -1.79 -14.10 -16.90
CA THR A 203 -2.96 -14.67 -17.59
C THR A 203 -4.13 -14.74 -16.60
N LEU A 204 -5.30 -14.27 -17.04
CA LEU A 204 -6.51 -14.32 -16.21
C LEU A 204 -6.79 -15.76 -15.79
N PRO A 205 -6.81 -16.07 -14.48
CA PRO A 205 -7.11 -17.42 -14.01
C PRO A 205 -8.57 -17.80 -14.33
N PRO A 206 -8.90 -19.08 -14.41
CA PRO A 206 -10.29 -19.52 -14.54
C PRO A 206 -11.12 -18.97 -13.35
N PRO A 207 -12.44 -18.82 -13.53
CA PRO A 207 -13.30 -18.49 -12.39
C PRO A 207 -13.21 -19.59 -11.33
N PRO A 208 -13.40 -19.25 -10.03
CA PRO A 208 -13.47 -20.25 -8.98
C PRO A 208 -14.57 -21.26 -9.33
N GLY A 209 -14.28 -22.53 -9.06
CA GLY A 209 -15.28 -23.60 -9.27
C GLY A 209 -16.46 -23.40 -8.33
N THR A 210 -17.66 -23.62 -8.83
CA THR A 210 -18.89 -23.65 -8.03
C THR A 210 -19.11 -25.04 -7.42
N ALA A 211 -18.04 -25.74 -7.03
CA ALA A 211 -18.13 -27.10 -6.53
C ALA A 211 -19.17 -27.25 -5.39
N ASP A 212 -19.37 -26.19 -4.62
CA ASP A 212 -20.39 -26.11 -3.55
C ASP A 212 -21.55 -25.16 -3.88
N GLY A 213 -21.57 -24.54 -5.07
CA GLY A 213 -22.69 -23.69 -5.51
C GLY A 213 -22.82 -22.31 -4.84
N PHE A 214 -21.88 -21.92 -3.97
CA PHE A 214 -22.04 -20.74 -3.10
C PHE A 214 -21.08 -19.60 -3.47
N PRO A 215 -21.55 -18.33 -3.53
CA PRO A 215 -20.64 -17.22 -3.68
C PRO A 215 -19.82 -17.00 -2.40
N VAL A 216 -18.49 -17.01 -2.57
CA VAL A 216 -17.53 -16.66 -1.51
C VAL A 216 -17.17 -15.18 -1.66
N ILE A 217 -17.52 -14.40 -0.65
CA ILE A 217 -17.14 -12.99 -0.50
C ILE A 217 -15.85 -12.94 0.31
N LEU A 218 -14.80 -12.31 -0.21
CA LEU A 218 -13.52 -12.19 0.47
C LEU A 218 -13.28 -10.74 0.93
N PHE A 219 -12.76 -10.60 2.15
CA PHE A 219 -12.15 -9.36 2.64
C PHE A 219 -10.80 -9.66 3.28
N VAL A 220 -9.75 -9.01 2.79
CA VAL A 220 -8.37 -9.17 3.28
C VAL A 220 -7.86 -7.89 3.91
N GLY A 221 -7.11 -7.99 5.04
CA GLY A 221 -6.47 -6.82 5.63
C GLY A 221 -5.77 -7.06 6.96
N HIS A 222 -5.19 -6.00 7.52
CA HIS A 222 -4.77 -6.01 8.92
C HIS A 222 -6.02 -5.84 9.80
N LEU A 223 -6.50 -6.94 10.36
CA LEU A 223 -7.81 -7.01 11.02
C LEU A 223 -7.83 -6.38 12.43
N GLY A 224 -6.69 -5.90 12.94
CA GLY A 224 -6.59 -5.05 14.11
C GLY A 224 -6.53 -3.54 13.78
N TYR A 225 -6.54 -3.17 12.50
CA TYR A 225 -6.59 -1.76 12.10
C TYR A 225 -8.03 -1.28 12.05
N HIS A 226 -8.37 -0.26 12.82
CA HIS A 226 -9.73 0.23 13.06
C HIS A 226 -10.62 0.33 11.79
N PRO A 227 -10.18 0.92 10.65
CA PRO A 227 -10.97 0.93 9.43
C PRO A 227 -11.32 -0.46 8.87
N ASN A 228 -10.45 -1.46 9.07
CA ASN A 228 -10.72 -2.82 8.65
C ASN A 228 -11.61 -3.56 9.65
N VAL A 229 -11.53 -3.21 10.93
CA VAL A 229 -12.46 -3.73 11.97
C VAL A 229 -13.88 -3.28 11.66
N ASP A 230 -14.10 -1.98 11.46
CA ASP A 230 -15.40 -1.42 11.06
C ASP A 230 -15.92 -2.07 9.77
N ALA A 231 -15.08 -2.24 8.77
CA ALA A 231 -15.43 -2.90 7.52
C ALA A 231 -15.85 -4.37 7.73
N ALA A 232 -15.12 -5.13 8.55
CA ALA A 232 -15.41 -6.53 8.84
C ALA A 232 -16.74 -6.68 9.60
N GLU A 233 -17.00 -5.82 10.58
CA GLU A 233 -18.26 -5.81 11.32
C GLU A 233 -19.47 -5.55 10.41
N ARG A 234 -19.38 -4.55 9.51
CA ARG A 234 -20.46 -4.24 8.56
C ARG A 234 -20.64 -5.33 7.52
N LEU A 235 -19.55 -5.93 7.04
CA LEU A 235 -19.61 -7.08 6.14
C LEU A 235 -20.38 -8.24 6.78
N ALA A 236 -20.07 -8.58 8.03
CA ALA A 236 -20.64 -9.74 8.70
C ALA A 236 -22.07 -9.49 9.20
N ARG A 237 -22.37 -8.28 9.69
CA ARG A 237 -23.64 -7.99 10.38
C ARG A 237 -24.69 -7.31 9.51
N ILE A 238 -24.30 -6.67 8.40
CA ILE A 238 -25.22 -5.92 7.53
C ILE A 238 -25.18 -6.47 6.11
N ILE A 239 -24.01 -6.53 5.48
CA ILE A 239 -23.89 -6.84 4.04
C ILE A 239 -24.18 -8.31 3.78
N LEU A 240 -23.53 -9.23 4.52
CA LEU A 240 -23.73 -10.68 4.33
C LEU A 240 -25.20 -11.11 4.57
N PRO A 241 -25.88 -10.73 5.68
CA PRO A 241 -27.27 -11.07 5.86
C PRO A 241 -28.17 -10.65 4.70
N ARG A 242 -28.01 -9.41 4.18
CA ARG A 242 -28.76 -8.91 3.03
C ARG A 242 -28.43 -9.68 1.73
N VAL A 243 -27.18 -10.04 1.49
CA VAL A 243 -26.82 -10.89 0.35
C VAL A 243 -27.49 -12.26 0.47
N ARG A 244 -27.56 -12.83 1.68
CA ARG A 244 -28.15 -14.15 1.93
C ARG A 244 -29.68 -14.18 1.81
N GLU A 245 -30.35 -13.05 1.81
CA GLU A 245 -31.78 -13.01 1.46
C GLU A 245 -32.04 -13.53 0.03
N ALA A 246 -31.12 -13.27 -0.91
CA ALA A 246 -31.23 -13.72 -2.29
C ALA A 246 -30.32 -14.92 -2.60
N LEU A 247 -29.21 -15.06 -1.88
CA LEU A 247 -28.18 -16.10 -2.05
C LEU A 247 -27.92 -16.77 -0.69
N PRO A 248 -28.82 -17.66 -0.22
CA PRO A 248 -28.84 -18.16 1.18
C PRO A 248 -27.52 -18.80 1.64
N ASP A 249 -26.81 -19.41 0.71
CA ASP A 249 -25.56 -20.13 0.98
C ASP A 249 -24.31 -19.28 0.83
N ALA A 250 -24.44 -17.96 0.59
CA ALA A 250 -23.30 -17.05 0.50
C ALA A 250 -22.46 -17.07 1.78
N ARG A 251 -21.13 -17.06 1.62
CA ARG A 251 -20.16 -17.08 2.71
C ARG A 251 -19.26 -15.86 2.66
N LEU A 252 -18.90 -15.35 3.84
CA LEU A 252 -17.91 -14.29 4.03
C LEU A 252 -16.63 -14.89 4.60
N VAL A 253 -15.51 -14.67 3.91
CA VAL A 253 -14.18 -15.00 4.40
C VAL A 253 -13.48 -13.70 4.80
N LEU A 254 -13.20 -13.55 6.09
CA LEU A 254 -12.37 -12.49 6.66
C LEU A 254 -10.97 -13.05 6.85
N ALA A 255 -9.96 -12.49 6.19
CA ALA A 255 -8.60 -13.00 6.28
C ALA A 255 -7.61 -11.90 6.59
N GLY A 256 -6.68 -12.15 7.51
CA GLY A 256 -5.63 -11.18 7.77
C GLY A 256 -4.94 -11.28 9.11
N ARG A 257 -4.05 -10.30 9.34
CA ARG A 257 -3.17 -10.30 10.49
C ARG A 257 -3.81 -9.65 11.70
N SER A 258 -3.42 -10.16 12.89
CA SER A 258 -3.69 -9.57 14.20
C SER A 258 -5.16 -9.15 14.34
N PRO A 259 -6.12 -10.08 14.20
CA PRO A 259 -7.53 -9.73 14.32
C PRO A 259 -7.84 -9.16 15.71
N ASP A 260 -8.62 -8.07 15.71
CA ASP A 260 -9.20 -7.51 16.92
C ASP A 260 -10.19 -8.51 17.53
N PRO A 261 -10.36 -8.58 18.86
CA PRO A 261 -11.37 -9.43 19.50
C PRO A 261 -12.79 -9.25 18.94
N ALA A 262 -13.16 -8.03 18.52
CA ALA A 262 -14.44 -7.78 17.85
C ALA A 262 -14.55 -8.53 16.51
N VAL A 263 -13.46 -8.61 15.75
CA VAL A 263 -13.42 -9.37 14.49
C VAL A 263 -13.39 -10.87 14.75
N GLN A 264 -12.70 -11.33 15.80
CA GLN A 264 -12.69 -12.75 16.19
C GLN A 264 -14.09 -13.25 16.54
N ALA A 265 -14.86 -12.46 17.26
CA ALA A 265 -16.25 -12.78 17.59
C ALA A 265 -17.19 -12.91 16.37
N LEU A 266 -16.82 -12.33 15.21
CA LEU A 266 -17.64 -12.47 14.00
C LEU A 266 -17.65 -13.89 13.43
N SER A 267 -16.64 -14.70 13.75
CA SER A 267 -16.58 -16.11 13.32
C SER A 267 -17.70 -16.99 13.92
N GLU A 268 -18.39 -16.52 14.97
CA GLU A 268 -19.55 -17.18 15.55
C GLU A 268 -20.84 -16.96 14.72
N LEU A 269 -20.82 -16.00 13.79
CA LEU A 269 -21.97 -15.71 12.94
C LEU A 269 -22.07 -16.74 11.79
N ASP A 270 -23.29 -17.15 11.48
CA ASP A 270 -23.52 -18.10 10.40
C ASP A 270 -23.07 -17.55 9.04
N GLY A 271 -22.31 -18.38 8.30
CA GLY A 271 -21.74 -18.02 7.00
C GLY A 271 -20.46 -17.17 7.07
N VAL A 272 -19.92 -16.86 8.25
CA VAL A 272 -18.67 -16.13 8.41
C VAL A 272 -17.52 -17.06 8.76
N VAL A 273 -16.42 -16.97 8.02
CA VAL A 273 -15.17 -17.71 8.25
C VAL A 273 -14.05 -16.71 8.50
N LEU A 274 -13.35 -16.85 9.62
CA LEU A 274 -12.16 -16.06 9.94
C LEU A 274 -10.90 -16.89 9.73
N ILE A 275 -9.95 -16.34 8.94
CA ILE A 275 -8.63 -16.94 8.71
C ILE A 275 -7.59 -15.97 9.26
N GLU A 276 -7.09 -16.33 10.44
CA GLU A 276 -6.12 -15.51 11.15
C GLU A 276 -4.69 -15.73 10.63
N ASN A 277 -3.97 -14.64 10.40
CA ASN A 277 -2.54 -14.64 10.08
C ASN A 277 -2.16 -15.62 8.95
N PRO A 278 -2.88 -15.66 7.81
CA PRO A 278 -2.52 -16.57 6.72
C PRO A 278 -1.11 -16.29 6.21
N ASP A 279 -0.34 -17.34 5.98
CA ASP A 279 1.00 -17.24 5.38
C ASP A 279 0.90 -16.79 3.92
N ASP A 280 -0.14 -17.26 3.21
CA ASP A 280 -0.44 -16.91 1.83
C ASP A 280 -1.93 -16.66 1.63
N ILE A 281 -2.26 -15.58 0.93
CA ILE A 281 -3.64 -15.26 0.56
C ILE A 281 -4.00 -15.71 -0.86
N GLY A 282 -3.05 -16.22 -1.62
CA GLY A 282 -3.26 -16.70 -3.00
C GLY A 282 -4.39 -17.72 -3.10
N PRO A 283 -4.42 -18.79 -2.29
CA PRO A 283 -5.51 -19.75 -2.27
C PRO A 283 -6.88 -19.13 -1.97
N LEU A 284 -6.92 -18.12 -1.08
CA LEU A 284 -8.16 -17.43 -0.73
C LEU A 284 -8.67 -16.57 -1.89
N LEU A 285 -7.77 -15.87 -2.57
CA LEU A 285 -8.11 -15.11 -3.78
C LEU A 285 -8.61 -16.05 -4.89
N SER A 286 -7.97 -17.20 -5.07
CA SER A 286 -8.38 -18.18 -6.09
C SER A 286 -9.75 -18.80 -5.81
N ALA A 287 -10.17 -18.91 -4.55
CA ALA A 287 -11.47 -19.43 -4.14
C ALA A 287 -12.56 -18.33 -4.08
N ALA A 288 -12.19 -17.06 -4.12
CA ALA A 288 -13.13 -15.96 -3.98
C ALA A 288 -13.92 -15.70 -5.27
N HIS A 289 -15.22 -15.54 -5.16
CA HIS A 289 -16.09 -15.13 -6.27
C HIS A 289 -16.13 -13.62 -6.43
N LEU A 290 -16.03 -12.88 -5.33
CA LEU A 290 -15.94 -11.42 -5.30
C LEU A 290 -15.24 -10.94 -4.03
N CYS A 291 -14.69 -9.73 -4.09
CA CYS A 291 -14.10 -9.03 -2.96
C CYS A 291 -14.95 -7.78 -2.66
N ILE A 292 -15.37 -7.58 -1.41
CA ILE A 292 -16.08 -6.37 -1.00
C ILE A 292 -15.18 -5.56 -0.06
N VAL A 293 -14.96 -4.27 -0.39
CA VAL A 293 -14.08 -3.37 0.37
C VAL A 293 -14.87 -2.14 0.85
N PRO A 294 -15.63 -2.26 1.96
CA PRO A 294 -16.57 -1.24 2.40
C PRO A 294 -15.91 -0.21 3.33
N LEU A 295 -14.72 0.29 3.04
CA LEU A 295 -14.01 1.22 3.91
C LEU A 295 -14.67 2.60 3.92
N ARG A 296 -14.90 3.16 5.11
CA ARG A 296 -15.45 4.51 5.35
C ARG A 296 -14.41 5.50 5.84
N THR A 297 -13.26 5.02 6.28
CA THR A 297 -12.16 5.82 6.79
C THR A 297 -10.82 5.22 6.40
N GLY A 298 -9.75 6.01 6.57
CA GLY A 298 -8.38 5.60 6.29
C GLY A 298 -7.84 6.22 5.00
N GLY A 299 -6.52 6.27 4.86
CA GLY A 299 -5.80 6.85 3.73
C GLY A 299 -4.99 5.83 2.93
N GLY A 300 -4.33 6.31 1.89
CA GLY A 300 -3.44 5.54 1.03
C GLY A 300 -4.14 4.64 0.02
N THR A 301 -3.39 4.19 -0.96
CA THR A 301 -3.88 3.28 -1.99
C THR A 301 -4.25 1.92 -1.38
N ARG A 302 -5.43 1.45 -1.67
CA ARG A 302 -5.94 0.16 -1.15
C ARG A 302 -5.37 -1.00 -1.95
N ILE A 303 -4.19 -1.44 -1.60
CA ILE A 303 -3.44 -2.53 -2.26
C ILE A 303 -4.29 -3.80 -2.40
N LYS A 304 -5.17 -4.09 -1.43
CA LYS A 304 -6.11 -5.23 -1.48
C LYS A 304 -7.03 -5.23 -2.70
N ILE A 305 -7.39 -4.05 -3.23
CA ILE A 305 -8.16 -3.93 -4.48
C ILE A 305 -7.30 -4.38 -5.65
N LEU A 306 -6.04 -3.94 -5.71
CA LEU A 306 -5.10 -4.33 -6.77
C LEU A 306 -4.81 -5.83 -6.75
N GLU A 307 -4.65 -6.42 -5.55
CA GLU A 307 -4.46 -7.87 -5.39
C GLU A 307 -5.65 -8.66 -5.90
N ALA A 308 -6.87 -8.28 -5.50
CA ALA A 308 -8.09 -8.93 -5.95
C ALA A 308 -8.26 -8.84 -7.47
N MET A 309 -8.12 -7.63 -8.04
CA MET A 309 -8.21 -7.42 -9.48
C MET A 309 -7.15 -8.23 -10.25
N ALA A 310 -5.91 -8.25 -9.78
CA ALA A 310 -4.82 -9.00 -10.40
C ALA A 310 -5.02 -10.52 -10.32
N ALA A 311 -5.70 -11.01 -9.30
CA ALA A 311 -6.12 -12.40 -9.18
C ALA A 311 -7.38 -12.72 -10.02
N GLY A 312 -7.94 -11.75 -10.75
CA GLY A 312 -9.17 -11.92 -11.50
C GLY A 312 -10.43 -11.99 -10.63
N VAL A 313 -10.37 -11.49 -9.39
CA VAL A 313 -11.52 -11.41 -8.48
C VAL A 313 -12.21 -10.05 -8.67
N PRO A 314 -13.51 -10.02 -9.04
CA PRO A 314 -14.26 -8.79 -9.13
C PRO A 314 -14.32 -8.06 -7.79
N VAL A 315 -14.26 -6.73 -7.84
CA VAL A 315 -14.26 -5.89 -6.65
C VAL A 315 -15.51 -5.03 -6.61
N ILE A 316 -16.14 -5.01 -5.43
CA ILE A 316 -17.19 -4.07 -5.06
C ILE A 316 -16.63 -3.24 -3.89
N ALA A 317 -16.72 -1.92 -3.97
CA ALA A 317 -16.07 -1.07 -2.98
C ALA A 317 -16.85 0.22 -2.70
N THR A 318 -16.51 0.91 -1.63
CA THR A 318 -16.91 2.30 -1.47
C THR A 318 -16.03 3.21 -2.34
N PRO A 319 -16.51 4.38 -2.78
CA PRO A 319 -15.69 5.36 -3.48
C PRO A 319 -14.40 5.71 -2.74
N LEU A 320 -14.46 5.85 -1.41
CA LEU A 320 -13.28 6.07 -0.57
C LEU A 320 -12.27 4.91 -0.64
N ALA A 321 -12.74 3.66 -0.71
CA ALA A 321 -11.85 2.52 -0.84
C ALA A 321 -11.13 2.47 -2.19
N ALA A 322 -11.72 2.98 -3.25
CA ALA A 322 -11.15 3.05 -4.60
C ALA A 322 -10.40 4.37 -4.87
N GLU A 323 -10.38 5.29 -3.91
CA GLU A 323 -9.77 6.60 -4.06
C GLU A 323 -8.28 6.49 -4.44
N GLY A 324 -7.85 7.31 -5.39
CA GLY A 324 -6.47 7.35 -5.87
C GLY A 324 -6.08 6.23 -6.85
N LEU A 325 -6.93 5.24 -7.10
CA LEU A 325 -6.66 4.19 -8.08
C LEU A 325 -7.00 4.59 -9.52
N ASP A 326 -7.79 5.66 -9.70
CA ASP A 326 -8.22 6.14 -11.02
C ASP A 326 -8.89 5.01 -11.84
N LEU A 327 -9.80 4.27 -11.18
CA LEU A 327 -10.56 3.16 -11.74
C LEU A 327 -11.97 3.61 -12.13
N THR A 328 -12.53 2.96 -13.15
CA THR A 328 -13.86 3.31 -13.67
C THR A 328 -14.92 2.38 -13.10
N SER A 329 -15.90 2.96 -12.38
CA SER A 329 -17.07 2.21 -11.88
C SER A 329 -17.87 1.62 -13.04
N GLY A 330 -18.29 0.38 -12.88
CA GLY A 330 -19.01 -0.39 -13.91
C GLY A 330 -18.09 -1.08 -14.93
N ALA A 331 -16.81 -0.70 -15.00
CA ALA A 331 -15.83 -1.29 -15.93
C ALA A 331 -14.70 -2.04 -15.19
N ASP A 332 -14.02 -1.39 -14.24
CA ASP A 332 -12.89 -1.97 -13.50
C ASP A 332 -13.31 -2.54 -12.15
N LEU A 333 -14.33 -1.95 -11.53
CA LEU A 333 -14.95 -2.36 -10.27
C LEU A 333 -16.39 -1.83 -10.19
N LEU A 334 -17.10 -2.18 -9.11
CA LEU A 334 -18.42 -1.59 -8.82
C LEU A 334 -18.32 -0.74 -7.55
N LEU A 335 -19.02 0.40 -7.52
CA LEU A 335 -18.99 1.33 -6.40
C LEU A 335 -20.38 1.55 -5.82
N SER A 336 -20.46 1.61 -4.48
CA SER A 336 -21.62 2.09 -3.74
C SER A 336 -21.18 2.76 -2.43
N ASP A 337 -21.86 3.82 -2.04
CA ASP A 337 -21.61 4.54 -0.78
C ASP A 337 -22.31 3.89 0.43
N THR A 338 -23.29 3.00 0.21
CA THR A 338 -24.08 2.37 1.27
C THR A 338 -23.83 0.87 1.37
N ASP A 339 -24.01 0.31 2.56
CA ASP A 339 -23.87 -1.13 2.81
C ASP A 339 -24.94 -1.93 2.06
N GLU A 340 -26.17 -1.37 1.98
CA GLU A 340 -27.26 -1.95 1.21
C GLU A 340 -26.93 -2.00 -0.28
N GLY A 341 -26.40 -0.91 -0.82
CA GLY A 341 -26.01 -0.85 -2.23
C GLY A 341 -24.83 -1.77 -2.55
N LEU A 342 -23.88 -1.96 -1.62
CA LEU A 342 -22.81 -2.96 -1.79
C LEU A 342 -23.37 -4.38 -1.84
N ALA A 343 -24.34 -4.71 -0.98
CA ALA A 343 -25.03 -6.00 -0.99
C ALA A 343 -25.83 -6.22 -2.27
N ASP A 344 -26.59 -5.21 -2.71
CA ASP A 344 -27.41 -5.27 -3.94
C ASP A 344 -26.52 -5.47 -5.18
N LEU A 345 -25.36 -4.80 -5.25
CA LEU A 345 -24.38 -5.00 -6.31
C LEU A 345 -23.80 -6.41 -6.29
N ALA A 346 -23.55 -6.98 -5.11
CA ALA A 346 -23.06 -8.35 -4.97
C ALA A 346 -24.08 -9.37 -5.50
N VAL A 347 -25.34 -9.24 -5.11
CA VAL A 347 -26.45 -10.09 -5.60
C VAL A 347 -26.59 -9.96 -7.11
N ALA A 348 -26.67 -8.72 -7.63
CA ALA A 348 -26.81 -8.47 -9.06
C ALA A 348 -25.64 -9.02 -9.88
N LEU A 349 -24.42 -8.93 -9.36
CA LEU A 349 -23.24 -9.43 -10.05
C LEU A 349 -23.19 -10.97 -10.05
N CYS A 350 -23.52 -11.60 -8.94
CA CYS A 350 -23.58 -13.08 -8.84
C CYS A 350 -24.71 -13.68 -9.70
N SER A 351 -25.77 -12.91 -9.95
CA SER A 351 -26.91 -13.32 -10.78
C SER A 351 -26.69 -13.08 -12.30
N ASP A 352 -25.59 -12.41 -12.70
CA ASP A 352 -25.24 -12.14 -14.10
C ASP A 352 -23.83 -12.64 -14.43
N PRO A 353 -23.68 -13.92 -14.81
CA PRO A 353 -22.37 -14.50 -15.16
C PRO A 353 -21.66 -13.77 -16.29
N ALA A 354 -22.40 -13.21 -17.26
CA ALA A 354 -21.83 -12.50 -18.37
C ALA A 354 -21.23 -11.15 -17.94
N ARG A 355 -21.91 -10.41 -17.05
CA ARG A 355 -21.39 -9.19 -16.44
C ARG A 355 -20.19 -9.49 -15.55
N MET A 356 -20.26 -10.55 -14.76
CA MET A 356 -19.17 -11.05 -13.91
C MET A 356 -17.92 -11.31 -14.76
N ALA A 357 -18.04 -12.07 -15.86
CA ALA A 357 -16.93 -12.37 -16.75
C ALA A 357 -16.31 -11.11 -17.39
N ARG A 358 -17.14 -10.19 -17.88
CA ARG A 358 -16.67 -8.91 -18.45
C ARG A 358 -15.90 -8.08 -17.41
N LEU A 359 -16.43 -7.98 -16.19
CA LEU A 359 -15.77 -7.22 -15.11
C LEU A 359 -14.43 -7.85 -14.74
N ARG A 360 -14.35 -9.17 -14.61
CA ARG A 360 -13.11 -9.91 -14.35
C ARG A 360 -12.03 -9.63 -15.39
N VAL A 361 -12.36 -9.78 -16.67
CA VAL A 361 -11.42 -9.53 -17.78
C VAL A 361 -10.89 -8.10 -17.73
N ARG A 362 -11.78 -7.14 -17.59
CA ARG A 362 -11.41 -5.71 -17.59
C ARG A 362 -10.58 -5.35 -16.35
N ALA A 363 -11.03 -5.74 -15.16
CA ALA A 363 -10.33 -5.47 -13.91
C ALA A 363 -8.91 -6.05 -13.91
N HIS A 364 -8.77 -7.31 -14.30
CA HIS A 364 -7.48 -7.99 -14.42
C HIS A 364 -6.54 -7.26 -15.40
N GLY A 365 -7.01 -6.98 -16.61
CA GLY A 365 -6.21 -6.26 -17.61
C GLY A 365 -5.77 -4.87 -17.14
N THR A 366 -6.67 -4.12 -16.47
CA THR A 366 -6.34 -2.82 -15.88
C THR A 366 -5.31 -2.94 -14.77
N ALA A 367 -5.44 -3.93 -13.87
CA ALA A 367 -4.48 -4.15 -12.78
C ALA A 367 -3.07 -4.43 -13.35
N TRP A 368 -2.93 -5.37 -14.25
CA TRP A 368 -1.62 -5.73 -14.81
C TRP A 368 -1.00 -4.64 -15.67
N SER A 369 -1.78 -3.96 -16.50
CA SER A 369 -1.26 -2.89 -17.38
C SER A 369 -0.84 -1.63 -16.63
N ARG A 370 -1.51 -1.28 -15.51
CA ARG A 370 -1.26 -0.01 -14.81
C ARG A 370 -0.47 -0.17 -13.50
N PHE A 371 -0.53 -1.35 -12.88
CA PHE A 371 0.05 -1.61 -11.55
C PHE A 371 0.94 -2.86 -11.55
N GLY A 372 1.10 -3.52 -12.69
CA GLY A 372 2.00 -4.66 -12.87
C GLY A 372 3.47 -4.25 -12.79
N PRO A 373 4.39 -5.24 -12.70
CA PRO A 373 5.82 -4.99 -12.52
C PRO A 373 6.42 -4.07 -13.58
N GLN A 374 5.99 -4.16 -14.85
CA GLN A 374 6.50 -3.30 -15.91
C GLN A 374 6.11 -1.84 -15.69
N ALA A 375 4.83 -1.57 -15.37
CA ALA A 375 4.35 -0.21 -15.11
C ALA A 375 5.07 0.44 -13.91
N ILE A 376 5.34 -0.33 -12.85
CA ILE A 376 6.09 0.17 -11.70
C ILE A 376 7.55 0.45 -12.06
N ARG A 377 8.20 -0.42 -12.85
CA ARG A 377 9.56 -0.16 -13.35
C ARG A 377 9.65 1.15 -14.12
N ASP A 378 8.71 1.37 -15.04
CA ASP A 378 8.68 2.57 -15.86
C ASP A 378 8.43 3.82 -15.01
N ALA A 379 7.51 3.74 -14.04
CA ALA A 379 7.24 4.83 -13.11
C ALA A 379 8.45 5.17 -12.22
N VAL A 380 9.14 4.16 -11.68
CA VAL A 380 10.36 4.36 -10.89
C VAL A 380 11.49 4.93 -11.74
N ARG A 381 11.70 4.44 -12.97
CA ARG A 381 12.69 5.00 -13.90
C ARG A 381 12.43 6.48 -14.19
N HIS A 382 11.18 6.83 -14.50
CA HIS A 382 10.77 8.22 -14.68
C HIS A 382 11.01 9.06 -13.42
N GLY A 383 10.57 8.57 -12.26
CA GLY A 383 10.75 9.22 -10.96
C GLY A 383 12.23 9.40 -10.57
N LEU A 384 13.12 8.53 -11.05
CA LEU A 384 14.58 8.70 -10.91
C LEU A 384 15.17 9.69 -11.93
N GLY A 385 14.36 10.29 -12.80
CA GLY A 385 14.80 11.20 -13.85
C GLY A 385 15.53 10.48 -15.00
N LEU A 386 15.28 9.19 -15.17
CA LEU A 386 15.81 8.39 -16.26
C LEU A 386 14.74 8.29 -17.35
N GLU A 387 14.52 9.37 -18.07
CA GLU A 387 13.65 9.31 -19.25
C GLU A 387 14.26 8.33 -20.25
N GLY A 388 13.49 7.30 -20.56
CA GLY A 388 13.90 6.31 -21.53
C GLY A 388 14.06 6.95 -22.90
N ALA A 389 15.16 6.69 -23.57
CA ALA A 389 15.15 6.66 -25.00
C ALA A 389 14.05 5.63 -25.40
N SER A 390 12.89 6.15 -25.77
CA SER A 390 11.84 5.34 -26.42
C SER A 390 12.48 4.69 -27.65
N ARG A 391 12.55 3.38 -27.65
CA ARG A 391 12.70 2.60 -28.87
C ARG A 391 11.36 2.15 -29.33
#